data_d48393e4bc726aae81bcca5740f6bebb
#
_entry.id   d48393e4bc726aae81bcca5740f6bebb
#
_cell.length_a   1.000
_cell.length_b   1.000
_cell.length_c   1.000
_cell.angle_alpha   90.00
_cell.angle_beta   90.00
_cell.angle_gamma   90.00
#
_symmetry.space_group_name_H-M   'P 1'
#
loop_
_entity.id
_entity.type
_entity.pdbx_description
1 polymer ?
#
loop_
_entity_poly.entity_id
_entity_poly.type
_entity_poly.pdbx_seq_one_letter_code
_entity_poly.pdbx_strand_id
1 'polypeptide(L)'
;MKSLPPALRPREKLLRLGPRALADAELLAVLLRTGHGGQDALGLSYSLLQRSGGLGALLRHTPVAPGLGPARRAELGAVVELARRTLEQELEQRPVFDSPTKVREYLQLEIAHREQEVFMVLFLDAQHQLIAAEEMFRGSLSQTSVYPREVVKRALAHNAAAVLLAHNHPSGCADPSTADAHLTQVLRQALALVDVRVLDHFIVTGRAVTSMAERGLA
;
A
#
# COMPACT_ATOMS: atom_id res chain seq x y z
N MET A 1 10.85 -28.92 9.88
CA MET A 1 10.67 -29.04 8.40
C MET A 1 11.28 -30.28 7.77
N LYS A 2 12.44 -30.80 8.24
CA LYS A 2 13.00 -32.07 7.70
C LYS A 2 12.11 -33.30 7.97
N SER A 3 11.23 -33.25 8.96
CA SER A 3 10.28 -34.31 9.28
C SER A 3 9.04 -34.39 8.36
N LEU A 4 8.79 -33.34 7.57
CA LEU A 4 7.70 -33.34 6.59
C LEU A 4 8.11 -34.08 5.32
N PRO A 5 7.20 -34.87 4.70
CA PRO A 5 7.39 -35.38 3.36
C PRO A 5 7.81 -34.26 2.40
N PRO A 6 8.73 -34.51 1.45
CA PRO A 6 9.23 -33.47 0.53
C PRO A 6 8.10 -32.66 -0.12
N ALA A 7 7.06 -33.32 -0.59
CA ALA A 7 5.92 -32.70 -1.26
C ALA A 7 5.13 -31.69 -0.39
N LEU A 8 5.25 -31.76 0.94
CA LEU A 8 4.57 -30.88 1.90
C LEU A 8 5.48 -29.78 2.46
N ARG A 9 6.76 -29.77 2.09
CA ARG A 9 7.68 -28.71 2.51
C ARG A 9 7.35 -27.41 1.77
N PRO A 10 7.28 -26.26 2.46
CA PRO A 10 6.85 -25.00 1.87
C PRO A 10 7.59 -24.63 0.56
N ARG A 11 8.92 -24.79 0.50
CA ARG A 11 9.70 -24.49 -0.71
C ARG A 11 9.31 -25.39 -1.88
N GLU A 12 9.25 -26.68 -1.67
CA GLU A 12 8.92 -27.68 -2.69
C GLU A 12 7.46 -27.55 -3.13
N LYS A 13 6.57 -27.22 -2.18
CA LYS A 13 5.17 -26.90 -2.45
C LYS A 13 5.05 -25.64 -3.30
N LEU A 14 5.81 -24.58 -2.98
CA LEU A 14 5.85 -23.33 -3.75
C LEU A 14 6.25 -23.57 -5.21
N LEU A 15 7.35 -24.31 -5.41
CA LEU A 15 7.89 -24.59 -6.74
C LEU A 15 6.95 -25.46 -7.59
N ARG A 16 6.21 -26.37 -6.95
CA ARG A 16 5.32 -27.29 -7.65
C ARG A 16 3.95 -26.71 -7.93
N LEU A 17 3.36 -25.99 -6.99
CA LEU A 17 1.95 -25.57 -7.02
C LEU A 17 1.77 -24.05 -7.18
N GLY A 18 2.86 -23.29 -7.13
CA GLY A 18 2.82 -21.83 -7.17
C GLY A 18 2.45 -21.18 -5.83
N PRO A 19 2.61 -19.85 -5.72
CA PRO A 19 2.47 -19.14 -4.45
C PRO A 19 1.03 -19.13 -3.90
N ARG A 20 0.02 -19.15 -4.76
CA ARG A 20 -1.40 -19.13 -4.36
C ARG A 20 -1.85 -20.37 -3.60
N ALA A 21 -1.10 -21.47 -3.70
CA ALA A 21 -1.40 -22.71 -3.01
C ALA A 21 -0.85 -22.76 -1.57
N LEU A 22 -0.08 -21.74 -1.15
CA LEU A 22 0.52 -21.68 0.17
C LEU A 22 -0.27 -20.79 1.11
N ALA A 23 -0.37 -21.21 2.37
CA ALA A 23 -0.83 -20.35 3.46
C ALA A 23 0.26 -19.29 3.81
N ASP A 24 -0.15 -18.19 4.46
CA ASP A 24 0.75 -17.11 4.89
C ASP A 24 1.96 -17.62 5.67
N ALA A 25 1.74 -18.56 6.60
CA ALA A 25 2.81 -19.16 7.39
C ALA A 25 3.81 -19.96 6.54
N GLU A 26 3.35 -20.62 5.48
CA GLU A 26 4.21 -21.37 4.56
C GLU A 26 5.04 -20.42 3.70
N LEU A 27 4.43 -19.33 3.18
CA LEU A 27 5.16 -18.29 2.43
C LEU A 27 6.23 -17.64 3.31
N LEU A 28 5.87 -17.28 4.54
CA LEU A 28 6.80 -16.70 5.50
C LEU A 28 7.94 -17.68 5.85
N ALA A 29 7.64 -18.98 5.99
CA ALA A 29 8.65 -20.00 6.26
C ALA A 29 9.64 -20.18 5.11
N VAL A 30 9.24 -19.96 3.86
CA VAL A 30 10.15 -19.95 2.69
C VAL A 30 11.16 -18.81 2.83
N LEU A 31 10.72 -17.60 3.23
CA LEU A 31 11.58 -16.42 3.44
C LEU A 31 12.52 -16.63 4.64
N LEU A 32 11.99 -17.05 5.78
CA LEU A 32 12.76 -17.23 7.01
C LEU A 32 13.80 -18.37 6.93
N ARG A 33 13.59 -19.37 6.06
CA ARG A 33 14.47 -20.54 5.77
C ARG A 33 14.74 -21.46 6.96
N THR A 34 15.01 -20.91 8.13
CA THR A 34 15.34 -21.64 9.35
C THR A 34 14.46 -21.19 10.52
N GLY A 35 14.31 -22.04 11.51
CA GLY A 35 13.57 -21.75 12.73
C GLY A 35 14.38 -20.96 13.77
N HIS A 36 13.85 -20.93 14.99
CA HIS A 36 14.49 -20.32 16.15
C HIS A 36 13.96 -20.96 17.44
N GLY A 37 14.80 -21.09 18.46
CA GLY A 37 14.40 -21.52 19.80
C GLY A 37 13.68 -22.90 19.82
N GLY A 38 14.22 -23.88 19.10
CA GLY A 38 13.64 -25.23 19.01
C GLY A 38 12.46 -25.40 18.05
N GLN A 39 11.91 -24.30 17.52
CA GLN A 39 10.89 -24.33 16.47
C GLN A 39 11.54 -24.40 15.08
N ASP A 40 10.93 -25.09 14.14
CA ASP A 40 11.31 -25.01 12.74
C ASP A 40 10.79 -23.71 12.09
N ALA A 41 11.10 -23.46 10.81
CA ALA A 41 10.71 -22.22 10.14
C ALA A 41 9.18 -22.06 10.06
N LEU A 42 8.44 -23.14 9.90
CA LEU A 42 6.98 -23.09 9.83
C LEU A 42 6.37 -22.75 11.20
N GLY A 43 6.84 -23.37 12.28
CA GLY A 43 6.41 -23.07 13.64
C GLY A 43 6.75 -21.63 14.04
N LEU A 44 7.96 -21.15 13.68
CA LEU A 44 8.33 -19.75 13.88
C LEU A 44 7.39 -18.81 13.11
N SER A 45 7.04 -19.12 11.86
CA SER A 45 6.13 -18.32 11.05
C SER A 45 4.74 -18.20 11.68
N TYR A 46 4.17 -19.31 12.15
CA TYR A 46 2.89 -19.28 12.88
C TYR A 46 2.96 -18.40 14.13
N SER A 47 4.03 -18.55 14.92
CA SER A 47 4.22 -17.76 16.13
C SER A 47 4.36 -16.25 15.84
N LEU A 48 5.04 -15.88 14.77
CA LEU A 48 5.19 -14.48 14.35
C LEU A 48 3.86 -13.89 13.86
N LEU A 49 3.12 -14.59 12.99
CA LEU A 49 1.81 -14.15 12.49
C LEU A 49 0.82 -13.97 13.63
N GLN A 50 0.75 -14.92 14.57
CA GLN A 50 -0.15 -14.84 15.70
C GLN A 50 0.16 -13.62 16.60
N ARG A 51 1.45 -13.39 16.93
CA ARG A 51 1.87 -12.23 17.75
C ARG A 51 1.64 -10.89 17.08
N SER A 52 1.77 -10.82 15.77
CA SER A 52 1.62 -9.57 15.01
C SER A 52 0.17 -9.29 14.61
N GLY A 53 -0.77 -10.22 14.81
CA GLY A 53 -2.14 -10.07 14.35
C GLY A 53 -2.33 -10.30 12.84
N GLY A 54 -1.42 -11.07 12.21
CA GLY A 54 -1.48 -11.46 10.81
C GLY A 54 -0.33 -10.95 9.95
N LEU A 55 -0.34 -11.37 8.66
CA LEU A 55 0.75 -11.09 7.71
C LEU A 55 0.93 -9.59 7.46
N GLY A 56 -0.17 -8.87 7.22
CA GLY A 56 -0.12 -7.44 6.96
C GLY A 56 0.51 -6.65 8.10
N ALA A 57 0.15 -6.93 9.36
CA ALA A 57 0.73 -6.26 10.51
C ALA A 57 2.21 -6.62 10.71
N LEU A 58 2.58 -7.89 10.48
CA LEU A 58 3.97 -8.34 10.55
C LEU A 58 4.87 -7.62 9.54
N LEU A 59 4.44 -7.52 8.30
CA LEU A 59 5.22 -6.90 7.22
C LEU A 59 5.32 -5.38 7.38
N ARG A 60 4.26 -4.73 7.86
CA ARG A 60 4.26 -3.27 8.09
C ARG A 60 5.22 -2.83 9.17
N HIS A 61 5.26 -3.53 10.30
CA HIS A 61 6.01 -3.08 11.48
C HIS A 61 7.32 -3.83 11.68
N THR A 62 7.50 -5.00 11.06
CA THR A 62 8.66 -5.90 11.22
C THR A 62 9.24 -5.85 12.63
N PRO A 63 8.49 -6.29 13.67
CA PRO A 63 8.82 -6.06 15.06
C PRO A 63 10.15 -6.70 15.45
N VAL A 64 10.81 -6.14 16.46
CA VAL A 64 11.92 -6.83 17.11
C VAL A 64 11.33 -7.97 17.95
N ALA A 65 11.56 -9.21 17.51
CA ALA A 65 11.01 -10.41 18.14
C ALA A 65 12.02 -11.56 18.12
N PRO A 66 11.93 -12.49 19.07
CA PRO A 66 12.72 -13.72 19.03
C PRO A 66 12.55 -14.45 17.68
N GLY A 67 13.66 -14.79 17.05
CA GLY A 67 13.67 -15.39 15.72
C GLY A 67 13.55 -14.40 14.55
N LEU A 68 13.35 -13.10 14.80
CA LEU A 68 13.31 -12.05 13.78
C LEU A 68 14.44 -11.02 14.02
N GLY A 69 15.67 -11.49 13.86
CA GLY A 69 16.88 -10.66 13.95
C GLY A 69 17.03 -9.68 12.78
N PRO A 70 18.07 -8.80 12.82
CA PRO A 70 18.26 -7.74 11.82
C PRO A 70 18.22 -8.23 10.36
N ALA A 71 18.88 -9.33 10.05
CA ALA A 71 18.92 -9.88 8.68
C ALA A 71 17.52 -10.26 8.16
N ARG A 72 16.73 -10.99 8.95
CA ARG A 72 15.36 -11.38 8.57
C ARG A 72 14.41 -10.18 8.45
N ARG A 73 14.59 -9.19 9.32
CA ARG A 73 13.84 -7.93 9.25
C ARG A 73 14.16 -7.17 7.96
N ALA A 74 15.44 -7.11 7.59
CA ALA A 74 15.86 -6.50 6.33
C ALA A 74 15.31 -7.27 5.11
N GLU A 75 15.33 -8.61 5.14
CA GLU A 75 14.73 -9.45 4.07
C GLU A 75 13.23 -9.16 3.90
N LEU A 76 12.46 -9.11 4.99
CA LEU A 76 11.02 -8.80 4.92
C LEU A 76 10.77 -7.38 4.40
N GLY A 77 11.52 -6.39 4.88
CA GLY A 77 11.43 -5.01 4.38
C GLY A 77 11.76 -4.90 2.88
N ALA A 78 12.81 -5.59 2.44
CA ALA A 78 13.19 -5.62 1.02
C ALA A 78 12.10 -6.24 0.13
N VAL A 79 11.43 -7.31 0.58
CA VAL A 79 10.33 -7.93 -0.18
C VAL A 79 9.16 -6.95 -0.36
N VAL A 80 8.78 -6.23 0.70
CA VAL A 80 7.70 -5.23 0.63
C VAL A 80 8.09 -4.10 -0.31
N GLU A 81 9.32 -3.58 -0.21
CA GLU A 81 9.79 -2.50 -1.07
C GLU A 81 9.89 -2.92 -2.55
N LEU A 82 10.34 -4.14 -2.84
CA LEU A 82 10.35 -4.66 -4.21
C LEU A 82 8.94 -4.76 -4.79
N ALA A 83 7.96 -5.23 -4.01
CA ALA A 83 6.57 -5.27 -4.44
C ALA A 83 6.03 -3.86 -4.74
N ARG A 84 6.32 -2.88 -3.87
CA ARG A 84 5.93 -1.48 -4.05
C ARG A 84 6.50 -0.91 -5.35
N ARG A 85 7.81 -1.08 -5.59
CA ARG A 85 8.48 -0.59 -6.83
C ARG A 85 7.94 -1.25 -8.08
N THR A 86 7.60 -2.54 -8.02
CA THR A 86 7.00 -3.24 -9.16
C THR A 86 5.65 -2.64 -9.54
N LEU A 87 4.80 -2.34 -8.55
CA LEU A 87 3.50 -1.71 -8.80
C LEU A 87 3.65 -0.27 -9.31
N GLU A 88 4.58 0.51 -8.74
CA GLU A 88 4.90 1.86 -9.21
C GLU A 88 5.33 1.87 -10.69
N GLN A 89 6.26 0.99 -11.05
CA GLN A 89 6.72 0.83 -12.44
C GLN A 89 5.58 0.42 -13.39
N GLU A 90 4.64 -0.42 -12.95
CA GLU A 90 3.48 -0.78 -13.77
C GLU A 90 2.55 0.43 -14.00
N LEU A 91 2.40 1.32 -13.01
CA LEU A 91 1.61 2.56 -13.13
C LEU A 91 2.30 3.62 -14.02
N GLU A 92 3.63 3.65 -14.05
CA GLU A 92 4.41 4.50 -14.97
C GLU A 92 4.29 4.05 -16.43
N GLN A 93 4.06 2.77 -16.68
CA GLN A 93 4.05 2.20 -18.04
C GLN A 93 2.65 2.03 -18.63
N ARG A 94 1.59 2.21 -17.85
CA ARG A 94 0.20 1.99 -18.30
C ARG A 94 -0.74 3.05 -17.73
N PRO A 95 -1.78 3.45 -18.48
CA PRO A 95 -2.81 4.32 -17.94
C PRO A 95 -3.43 3.74 -16.67
N VAL A 96 -3.64 4.58 -15.67
CA VAL A 96 -4.21 4.15 -14.38
C VAL A 96 -5.63 3.58 -14.52
N PHE A 97 -6.37 4.00 -15.53
CA PHE A 97 -7.71 3.48 -15.84
C PHE A 97 -7.69 2.04 -16.36
N ASP A 98 -6.62 1.63 -17.01
CA ASP A 98 -6.48 0.24 -17.50
C ASP A 98 -6.13 -0.72 -16.34
N SER A 99 -5.77 -0.16 -15.19
CA SER A 99 -5.32 -0.94 -14.04
C SER A 99 -5.83 -0.40 -12.69
N PRO A 100 -7.16 -0.21 -12.47
CA PRO A 100 -7.69 0.34 -11.21
C PRO A 100 -7.29 -0.49 -9.99
N THR A 101 -7.18 -1.81 -10.17
CA THR A 101 -6.72 -2.73 -9.11
C THR A 101 -5.28 -2.42 -8.70
N LYS A 102 -4.40 -2.11 -9.65
CA LYS A 102 -2.99 -1.77 -9.38
C LYS A 102 -2.84 -0.47 -8.61
N VAL A 103 -3.65 0.53 -8.93
CA VAL A 103 -3.70 1.78 -8.15
C VAL A 103 -4.07 1.49 -6.70
N ARG A 104 -5.10 0.67 -6.47
CA ARG A 104 -5.51 0.27 -5.11
C ARG A 104 -4.42 -0.52 -4.39
N GLU A 105 -3.78 -1.48 -5.05
CA GLU A 105 -2.68 -2.26 -4.49
C GLU A 105 -1.50 -1.37 -4.12
N TYR A 106 -1.12 -0.42 -5.00
CA TYR A 106 -0.07 0.55 -4.75
C TYR A 106 -0.39 1.43 -3.52
N LEU A 107 -1.56 2.05 -3.50
CA LEU A 107 -2.00 2.90 -2.39
C LEU A 107 -2.09 2.11 -1.07
N GLN A 108 -2.55 0.86 -1.13
CA GLN A 108 -2.60 -0.03 0.04
C GLN A 108 -1.20 -0.27 0.63
N LEU A 109 -0.20 -0.49 -0.21
CA LEU A 109 1.18 -0.66 0.23
C LEU A 109 1.80 0.64 0.74
N GLU A 110 1.49 1.77 0.10
CA GLU A 110 2.13 3.05 0.37
C GLU A 110 1.64 3.71 1.66
N ILE A 111 0.31 3.80 1.86
CA ILE A 111 -0.25 4.61 2.95
C ILE A 111 -1.16 3.87 3.94
N ALA A 112 -1.61 2.62 3.65
CA ALA A 112 -2.54 1.92 4.55
C ALA A 112 -1.98 1.65 5.95
N HIS A 113 -0.66 1.60 6.08
CA HIS A 113 0.03 1.26 7.32
C HIS A 113 0.38 2.47 8.19
N ARG A 114 0.15 3.68 7.69
CA ARG A 114 0.51 4.90 8.39
C ARG A 114 -0.39 5.11 9.60
N GLU A 115 0.22 5.40 10.76
CA GLU A 115 -0.49 5.65 12.02
C GLU A 115 -1.12 7.05 12.04
N GLN A 116 -0.56 7.97 11.28
CA GLN A 116 -1.07 9.32 11.05
C GLN A 116 -1.81 9.37 9.73
N GLU A 117 -2.78 10.27 9.63
CA GLU A 117 -3.43 10.56 8.37
C GLU A 117 -2.44 11.24 7.42
N VAL A 118 -2.29 10.68 6.23
CA VAL A 118 -1.41 11.15 5.18
C VAL A 118 -2.24 11.44 3.95
N PHE A 119 -2.05 12.61 3.35
CA PHE A 119 -2.63 12.97 2.06
C PHE A 119 -1.59 12.87 0.97
N MET A 120 -1.86 12.02 -0.01
CA MET A 120 -1.00 11.71 -1.14
C MET A 120 -1.64 12.16 -2.44
N VAL A 121 -0.83 12.58 -3.40
CA VAL A 121 -1.24 12.92 -4.77
C VAL A 121 -0.41 12.12 -5.76
N LEU A 122 -1.08 11.44 -6.68
CA LEU A 122 -0.48 10.81 -7.84
C LEU A 122 -0.65 11.77 -9.03
N PHE A 123 0.45 12.24 -9.57
CA PHE A 123 0.50 13.14 -10.72
C PHE A 123 0.59 12.33 -12.01
N LEU A 124 -0.26 12.64 -12.99
CA LEU A 124 -0.44 11.85 -14.20
C LEU A 124 -0.22 12.72 -15.44
N ASP A 125 0.33 12.11 -16.48
CA ASP A 125 0.46 12.74 -17.80
C ASP A 125 -0.88 12.74 -18.58
N ALA A 126 -0.85 13.20 -19.83
CA ALA A 126 -2.00 13.26 -20.71
C ALA A 126 -2.55 11.87 -21.11
N GLN A 127 -1.75 10.83 -21.01
CA GLN A 127 -2.11 9.43 -21.20
C GLN A 127 -2.56 8.76 -19.91
N HIS A 128 -2.62 9.51 -18.80
CA HIS A 128 -2.93 9.03 -17.44
C HIS A 128 -1.91 7.99 -16.91
N GLN A 129 -0.66 8.08 -17.33
CA GLN A 129 0.44 7.33 -16.74
C GLN A 129 1.01 8.10 -15.56
N LEU A 130 1.53 7.37 -14.57
CA LEU A 130 2.10 7.98 -13.38
C LEU A 130 3.40 8.71 -13.71
N ILE A 131 3.47 10.01 -13.39
CA ILE A 131 4.69 10.82 -13.44
C ILE A 131 5.40 10.75 -12.08
N ALA A 132 4.64 10.97 -11.00
CA ALA A 132 5.15 10.98 -9.63
C ALA A 132 4.03 10.70 -8.64
N ALA A 133 4.39 10.12 -7.50
CA ALA A 133 3.51 9.95 -6.35
C ALA A 133 4.15 10.64 -5.14
N GLU A 134 3.43 11.58 -4.52
CA GLU A 134 3.99 12.39 -3.43
C GLU A 134 3.07 12.42 -2.21
N GLU A 135 3.67 12.21 -1.04
CA GLU A 135 3.05 12.55 0.24
C GLU A 135 3.08 14.06 0.40
N MET A 136 1.93 14.71 0.20
CA MET A 136 1.82 16.17 0.21
C MET A 136 1.64 16.75 1.61
N PHE A 137 0.84 16.07 2.44
CA PHE A 137 0.50 16.55 3.78
C PHE A 137 0.44 15.39 4.75
N ARG A 138 0.79 15.69 5.99
CA ARG A 138 0.68 14.75 7.11
C ARG A 138 -0.11 15.43 8.22
N GLY A 139 -1.18 14.79 8.65
CA GLY A 139 -2.05 15.28 9.72
C GLY A 139 -1.52 14.99 11.11
N SER A 140 -2.07 15.70 12.09
CA SER A 140 -2.10 15.25 13.48
C SER A 140 -3.21 14.21 13.66
N LEU A 141 -3.31 13.58 14.84
CA LEU A 141 -4.31 12.54 15.15
C LEU A 141 -5.78 12.91 14.85
N SER A 142 -6.09 14.18 14.56
CA SER A 142 -7.46 14.68 14.38
C SER A 142 -7.72 15.50 13.12
N GLN A 143 -6.71 15.99 12.41
CA GLN A 143 -6.91 16.80 11.18
C GLN A 143 -5.66 16.85 10.29
N THR A 144 -5.87 16.68 8.97
CA THR A 144 -4.87 16.96 7.94
C THR A 144 -5.28 18.26 7.23
N SER A 145 -4.48 19.31 7.37
CA SER A 145 -4.71 20.54 6.62
C SER A 145 -4.09 20.42 5.23
N VAL A 146 -4.93 20.23 4.23
CA VAL A 146 -4.53 20.20 2.82
C VAL A 146 -4.67 21.60 2.23
N TYR A 147 -3.57 22.15 1.71
CA TYR A 147 -3.54 23.47 1.09
C TYR A 147 -3.60 23.36 -0.44
N PRO A 148 -4.70 23.74 -1.11
CA PRO A 148 -4.87 23.62 -2.56
C PRO A 148 -3.74 24.24 -3.36
N ARG A 149 -3.21 25.39 -2.94
CA ARG A 149 -2.09 26.07 -3.59
C ARG A 149 -0.84 25.19 -3.70
N GLU A 150 -0.56 24.35 -2.70
CA GLU A 150 0.62 23.48 -2.73
C GLU A 150 0.40 22.31 -3.69
N VAL A 151 -0.82 21.76 -3.75
CA VAL A 151 -1.17 20.73 -4.73
C VAL A 151 -1.06 21.28 -6.17
N VAL A 152 -1.60 22.48 -6.41
CA VAL A 152 -1.50 23.16 -7.72
C VAL A 152 -0.02 23.41 -8.10
N LYS A 153 0.80 23.92 -7.18
CA LYS A 153 2.24 24.13 -7.44
C LYS A 153 2.94 22.84 -7.86
N ARG A 154 2.65 21.72 -7.16
CA ARG A 154 3.27 20.42 -7.50
C ARG A 154 2.75 19.89 -8.82
N ALA A 155 1.45 20.03 -9.11
CA ALA A 155 0.87 19.62 -10.39
C ALA A 155 1.53 20.35 -11.57
N LEU A 156 1.75 21.66 -11.44
CA LEU A 156 2.46 22.46 -12.45
C LEU A 156 3.95 22.08 -12.55
N ALA A 157 4.62 21.84 -11.42
CA ALA A 157 6.03 21.43 -11.41
C ALA A 157 6.26 20.07 -12.10
N HIS A 158 5.30 19.14 -11.99
CA HIS A 158 5.32 17.85 -12.70
C HIS A 158 4.77 17.93 -14.13
N ASN A 159 4.26 19.08 -14.57
CA ASN A 159 3.55 19.21 -15.83
C ASN A 159 2.41 18.18 -15.96
N ALA A 160 1.69 17.95 -14.86
CA ALA A 160 0.64 16.96 -14.79
C ALA A 160 -0.62 17.41 -15.54
N ALA A 161 -1.24 16.53 -16.31
CA ALA A 161 -2.53 16.74 -16.95
C ALA A 161 -3.71 16.30 -16.07
N ALA A 162 -3.46 15.40 -15.13
CA ALA A 162 -4.45 14.91 -14.19
C ALA A 162 -3.81 14.47 -12.87
N VAL A 163 -4.65 14.30 -11.84
CA VAL A 163 -4.23 13.75 -10.55
C VAL A 163 -5.24 12.72 -10.01
N LEU A 164 -4.71 11.76 -9.24
CA LEU A 164 -5.49 10.97 -8.29
C LEU A 164 -5.12 11.45 -6.88
N LEU A 165 -6.14 11.65 -6.06
CA LEU A 165 -5.99 12.01 -4.65
C LEU A 165 -6.14 10.74 -3.80
N ALA A 166 -5.41 10.67 -2.71
CA ALA A 166 -5.56 9.57 -1.76
C ALA A 166 -5.26 10.02 -0.34
N HIS A 167 -5.97 9.49 0.65
CA HIS A 167 -5.58 9.60 2.04
C HIS A 167 -5.94 8.33 2.80
N ASN A 168 -5.24 8.07 3.90
CA ASN A 168 -5.55 6.94 4.73
C ASN A 168 -6.39 7.35 5.94
N HIS A 169 -7.27 6.43 6.37
CA HIS A 169 -8.00 6.52 7.63
C HIS A 169 -7.42 5.52 8.65
N PRO A 170 -6.58 5.95 9.60
CA PRO A 170 -6.02 5.07 10.62
C PRO A 170 -7.09 4.42 11.51
N SER A 171 -8.28 5.05 11.62
CA SER A 171 -9.45 4.50 12.34
C SER A 171 -9.99 3.21 11.73
N GLY A 172 -9.65 2.92 10.46
CA GLY A 172 -10.14 1.75 9.71
C GLY A 172 -11.52 1.92 9.06
N CYS A 173 -12.18 3.09 9.19
CA CYS A 173 -13.41 3.39 8.47
C CYS A 173 -13.10 3.77 7.03
N ALA A 174 -13.58 3.00 6.05
CA ALA A 174 -13.33 3.24 4.63
C ALA A 174 -14.41 4.14 3.97
N ASP A 175 -15.39 4.62 4.74
CA ASP A 175 -16.42 5.50 4.21
C ASP A 175 -15.95 6.95 4.14
N PRO A 176 -16.19 7.63 3.00
CA PRO A 176 -15.88 9.04 2.85
C PRO A 176 -16.65 9.90 3.84
N SER A 177 -15.97 10.85 4.47
CA SER A 177 -16.61 11.86 5.30
C SER A 177 -17.12 13.04 4.46
N THR A 178 -17.95 13.88 5.05
CA THR A 178 -18.38 15.15 4.44
C THR A 178 -17.20 16.08 4.18
N ALA A 179 -16.18 16.03 5.06
CA ALA A 179 -14.95 16.81 4.90
C ALA A 179 -14.13 16.33 3.68
N ASP A 180 -14.05 15.02 3.42
CA ASP A 180 -13.36 14.46 2.26
C ASP A 180 -14.04 14.89 0.96
N ALA A 181 -15.38 14.86 0.92
CA ALA A 181 -16.14 15.31 -0.23
C ALA A 181 -15.93 16.82 -0.48
N HIS A 182 -15.96 17.64 0.57
CA HIS A 182 -15.70 19.07 0.46
C HIS A 182 -14.28 19.37 -0.03
N LEU A 183 -13.27 18.72 0.57
CA LEU A 183 -11.86 18.84 0.15
C LEU A 183 -11.68 18.48 -1.31
N THR A 184 -12.28 17.36 -1.75
CA THR A 184 -12.24 16.92 -3.15
C THR A 184 -12.76 17.98 -4.09
N GLN A 185 -13.89 18.60 -3.76
CA GLN A 185 -14.47 19.67 -4.59
C GLN A 185 -13.61 20.94 -4.61
N VAL A 186 -13.02 21.34 -3.48
CA VAL A 186 -12.10 22.48 -3.41
C VAL A 186 -10.86 22.24 -4.28
N LEU A 187 -10.25 21.06 -4.18
CA LEU A 187 -9.08 20.69 -4.99
C LEU A 187 -9.43 20.61 -6.48
N ARG A 188 -10.58 20.03 -6.83
CA ARG A 188 -11.07 19.96 -8.21
C ARG A 188 -11.22 21.35 -8.82
N GLN A 189 -11.85 22.30 -8.09
CA GLN A 189 -12.00 23.67 -8.55
C GLN A 189 -10.65 24.37 -8.73
N ALA A 190 -9.74 24.23 -7.76
CA ALA A 190 -8.43 24.87 -7.82
C ALA A 190 -7.57 24.34 -8.98
N LEU A 191 -7.56 23.03 -9.19
CA LEU A 191 -6.78 22.37 -10.26
C LEU A 191 -7.39 22.63 -11.65
N ALA A 192 -8.71 22.75 -11.77
CA ALA A 192 -9.37 23.09 -13.04
C ALA A 192 -8.97 24.48 -13.57
N LEU A 193 -8.57 25.43 -12.69
CA LEU A 193 -8.08 26.75 -13.11
C LEU A 193 -6.74 26.69 -13.87
N VAL A 194 -6.05 25.59 -13.79
CA VAL A 194 -4.75 25.33 -14.44
C VAL A 194 -4.80 24.11 -15.36
N ASP A 195 -6.00 23.76 -15.84
CA ASP A 195 -6.27 22.65 -16.78
C ASP A 195 -5.84 21.26 -16.26
N VAL A 196 -5.74 21.06 -14.93
CA VAL A 196 -5.42 19.77 -14.32
C VAL A 196 -6.70 19.13 -13.79
N ARG A 197 -6.96 17.88 -14.19
CA ARG A 197 -8.18 17.14 -13.82
C ARG A 197 -7.97 16.30 -12.57
N VAL A 198 -8.91 16.31 -11.63
CA VAL A 198 -9.01 15.33 -10.57
C VAL A 198 -9.83 14.15 -11.08
N LEU A 199 -9.22 12.99 -11.21
CA LEU A 199 -9.87 11.78 -11.76
C LEU A 199 -10.61 10.99 -10.70
N ASP A 200 -10.03 10.86 -9.50
CA ASP A 200 -10.63 10.15 -8.36
C ASP A 200 -9.99 10.62 -7.05
N HIS A 201 -10.65 10.25 -5.93
CA HIS A 201 -10.12 10.38 -4.59
C HIS A 201 -10.32 9.05 -3.84
N PHE A 202 -9.23 8.46 -3.37
CA PHE A 202 -9.22 7.18 -2.70
C PHE A 202 -9.09 7.33 -1.18
N ILE A 203 -9.93 6.60 -0.45
CA ILE A 203 -9.82 6.45 1.00
C ILE A 203 -9.22 5.08 1.31
N VAL A 204 -8.07 5.08 1.97
CA VAL A 204 -7.27 3.88 2.20
C VAL A 204 -7.31 3.48 3.67
N THR A 205 -7.61 2.23 3.93
CA THR A 205 -7.56 1.65 5.28
C THR A 205 -6.68 0.41 5.28
N GLY A 206 -6.40 -0.15 6.44
CA GLY A 206 -5.65 -1.41 6.55
C GLY A 206 -6.30 -2.61 5.85
N ARG A 207 -7.57 -2.50 5.44
CA ARG A 207 -8.37 -3.61 4.88
C ARG A 207 -8.99 -3.32 3.52
N ALA A 208 -9.18 -2.06 3.17
CA ALA A 208 -9.93 -1.67 1.98
C ALA A 208 -9.42 -0.36 1.39
N VAL A 209 -9.62 -0.18 0.09
CA VAL A 209 -9.43 1.08 -0.65
C VAL A 209 -10.74 1.43 -1.34
N THR A 210 -11.33 2.55 -0.95
CA THR A 210 -12.59 3.05 -1.49
C THR A 210 -12.34 4.15 -2.50
N SER A 211 -12.94 4.05 -3.68
CA SER A 211 -12.99 5.11 -4.70
C SER A 211 -14.21 6.00 -4.45
N MET A 212 -14.00 7.30 -4.36
CA MET A 212 -15.09 8.27 -4.26
C MET A 212 -15.81 8.45 -5.60
N ALA A 213 -15.10 8.34 -6.73
CA ALA A 213 -15.70 8.40 -8.07
C ALA A 213 -16.70 7.26 -8.31
N GLU A 214 -16.37 6.02 -7.91
CA GLU A 214 -17.29 4.88 -8.00
C GLU A 214 -18.55 5.06 -7.15
N ARG A 215 -18.48 5.91 -6.11
CA ARG A 215 -19.63 6.29 -5.25
C ARG A 215 -20.36 7.55 -5.71
N GLY A 216 -19.91 8.17 -6.82
CA GLY A 216 -20.47 9.41 -7.34
C GLY A 216 -20.18 10.65 -6.48
N LEU A 217 -19.11 10.61 -5.69
CA LEU A 217 -18.72 11.67 -4.73
C LEU A 217 -17.46 12.45 -5.17
N ALA A 218 -16.80 12.06 -6.27
CA ALA A 218 -15.60 12.73 -6.79
C ALA A 218 -15.87 13.49 -8.08
#